data_69b9ebb5ae8b24bbdc3be8c9fd4d0c11
#
_entry.id   69b9ebb5ae8b24bbdc3be8c9fd4d0c11
#
_cell.length_a   1.000
_cell.length_b   1.000
_cell.length_c   1.000
_cell.angle_alpha   90.00
_cell.angle_beta   90.00
_cell.angle_gamma   90.00
#
_symmetry.space_group_name_H-M   'P 1'
#
loop_
_entity.id
_entity.type
_entity.pdbx_description
1 polymer ?
#
loop_
_entity_poly.entity_id
_entity_poly.type
_entity_poly.pdbx_seq_one_letter_code
_entity_poly.pdbx_strand_id
1 'polypeptide(L)'
;MYRYAQGGGGRQLSRSSIAFTMAEILLSLTIIGVVAAITLPSLTGNINERTWNTQRKAFFARISQAIPLMGSINGYANAETFVTGGLSKVLKINNICDNEHLTDCGISSKIVKLNGTTMSTPTKMSELNPRIVNMSAIGEGGENDRYSYSQPDSDAAAFETVNGESVLAFYNPNCTPDLLSTNYFYYQKKLCLNLVYDLNGSKGPNTIGKDMGYLSIFYPTDSVIAAPVPLMRNLSAQYKQSEAGAACTEFDSESRVPNREEMAALFVNLFLIDNGGETVLDALYWTSSVISSTKAWYFWVETGYANCSRPRTQPMNVRCIKR
;
A
#
# COMPACT_ATOMS: atom_id res chain seq x y z
N MET A 1 72.02 -66.94 23.21
CA MET A 1 71.21 -66.91 24.46
C MET A 1 70.66 -65.51 24.63
N TYR A 2 69.46 -65.26 24.17
CA TYR A 2 68.70 -64.02 24.50
C TYR A 2 67.22 -64.33 24.48
N ARG A 3 66.52 -64.15 25.60
CA ARG A 3 65.10 -64.33 25.77
C ARG A 3 64.35 -63.09 25.35
N TYR A 4 63.33 -63.19 24.52
CA TYR A 4 62.36 -62.17 24.27
C TYR A 4 61.25 -62.26 25.29
N ALA A 5 60.98 -61.15 26.01
CA ALA A 5 59.80 -60.99 26.84
C ALA A 5 58.71 -60.36 26.02
N GLN A 6 57.59 -61.05 25.88
CA GLN A 6 56.34 -60.48 25.42
C GLN A 6 55.61 -59.82 26.58
N GLY A 7 55.16 -58.62 26.37
CA GLY A 7 54.29 -57.90 27.29
C GLY A 7 53.66 -56.67 26.64
N GLY A 8 52.44 -56.82 26.16
CA GLY A 8 51.71 -55.71 25.60
C GLY A 8 50.21 -56.02 25.58
N GLY A 9 49.58 -55.97 26.76
CA GLY A 9 48.12 -56.04 26.85
C GLY A 9 47.44 -54.78 26.35
N GLY A 10 46.98 -54.76 25.10
CA GLY A 10 46.15 -53.73 24.56
C GLY A 10 44.76 -53.79 25.23
N ARG A 11 44.44 -52.79 26.04
CA ARG A 11 43.08 -52.57 26.52
C ARG A 11 42.23 -52.13 25.32
N GLN A 12 41.37 -53.00 24.81
CA GLN A 12 40.30 -52.64 23.92
C GLN A 12 39.28 -51.84 24.75
N LEU A 13 39.20 -50.53 24.44
CA LEU A 13 38.10 -49.67 24.91
C LEU A 13 36.85 -50.12 24.13
N SER A 14 35.99 -50.88 24.75
CA SER A 14 34.66 -51.19 24.25
C SER A 14 33.88 -49.87 24.09
N ARG A 15 33.79 -49.38 22.88
CA ARG A 15 32.82 -48.31 22.53
C ARG A 15 31.43 -48.92 22.63
N SER A 16 30.74 -48.67 23.74
CA SER A 16 29.31 -48.91 23.80
C SER A 16 28.61 -48.05 22.76
N SER A 17 28.23 -48.63 21.65
CA SER A 17 27.33 -47.98 20.68
C SER A 17 25.97 -47.85 21.36
N ILE A 18 25.62 -46.63 21.74
CA ILE A 18 24.27 -46.32 22.20
C ILE A 18 23.36 -46.43 20.97
N ALA A 19 22.66 -47.54 20.82
CA ALA A 19 21.65 -47.73 19.82
C ALA A 19 20.32 -47.13 20.34
N PHE A 20 19.76 -46.18 19.64
CA PHE A 20 18.45 -45.62 19.94
C PHE A 20 17.37 -46.67 19.69
N THR A 21 16.41 -46.75 20.57
CA THR A 21 15.23 -47.59 20.36
C THR A 21 14.28 -46.99 19.32
N MET A 22 13.55 -47.82 18.58
CA MET A 22 12.52 -47.34 17.65
C MET A 22 11.50 -46.42 18.31
N ALA A 23 11.17 -46.68 19.59
CA ALA A 23 10.26 -45.84 20.34
C ALA A 23 10.81 -44.42 20.61
N GLU A 24 12.10 -44.32 20.97
CA GLU A 24 12.75 -43.00 21.17
C GLU A 24 12.82 -42.19 19.89
N ILE A 25 13.08 -42.84 18.76
CA ILE A 25 13.08 -42.16 17.45
C ILE A 25 11.70 -41.66 17.08
N LEU A 26 10.66 -42.51 17.24
CA LEU A 26 9.27 -42.13 16.96
C LEU A 26 8.80 -40.99 17.87
N LEU A 27 9.11 -41.08 19.18
CA LEU A 27 8.77 -39.99 20.12
C LEU A 27 9.44 -38.68 19.76
N SER A 28 10.74 -38.70 19.42
CA SER A 28 11.49 -37.52 19.04
C SER A 28 10.93 -36.90 17.78
N LEU A 29 10.63 -37.71 16.73
CA LEU A 29 10.04 -37.22 15.47
C LEU A 29 8.64 -36.60 15.71
N THR A 30 7.83 -37.21 16.60
CA THR A 30 6.50 -36.69 16.95
C THR A 30 6.61 -35.33 17.63
N ILE A 31 7.52 -35.16 18.58
CA ILE A 31 7.72 -33.90 19.30
C ILE A 31 8.23 -32.83 18.33
N ILE A 32 9.23 -33.14 17.49
CA ILE A 32 9.78 -32.22 16.48
C ILE A 32 8.69 -31.84 15.46
N GLY A 33 7.88 -32.78 15.01
CA GLY A 33 6.78 -32.55 14.08
C GLY A 33 5.72 -31.60 14.65
N VAL A 34 5.31 -31.77 15.90
CA VAL A 34 4.33 -30.89 16.56
C VAL A 34 4.91 -29.50 16.77
N VAL A 35 6.15 -29.39 17.26
CA VAL A 35 6.82 -28.10 17.44
C VAL A 35 6.97 -27.38 16.08
N ALA A 36 7.44 -28.05 15.05
CA ALA A 36 7.56 -27.49 13.72
C ALA A 36 6.21 -27.03 13.16
N ALA A 37 5.15 -27.83 13.32
CA ALA A 37 3.81 -27.47 12.84
C ALA A 37 3.26 -26.18 13.47
N ILE A 38 3.61 -25.89 14.72
CA ILE A 38 3.17 -24.67 15.43
C ILE A 38 4.09 -23.47 15.10
N THR A 39 5.40 -23.69 14.97
CA THR A 39 6.38 -22.59 14.84
C THR A 39 6.57 -22.13 13.40
N LEU A 40 6.54 -23.02 12.39
CA LEU A 40 6.78 -22.66 11.00
C LEU A 40 5.78 -21.61 10.46
N PRO A 41 4.45 -21.72 10.66
CA PRO A 41 3.52 -20.71 10.16
C PRO A 41 3.76 -19.32 10.75
N SER A 42 4.11 -19.24 12.02
CA SER A 42 4.41 -17.98 12.71
C SER A 42 5.69 -17.33 12.19
N LEU A 43 6.74 -18.11 11.97
CA LEU A 43 8.02 -17.62 11.45
C LEU A 43 7.90 -17.14 10.00
N THR A 44 7.24 -17.92 9.14
CA THR A 44 7.07 -17.56 7.72
C THR A 44 6.21 -16.31 7.55
N GLY A 45 5.15 -16.13 8.34
CA GLY A 45 4.31 -14.94 8.32
C GLY A 45 5.09 -13.66 8.62
N ASN A 46 5.90 -13.66 9.67
CA ASN A 46 6.71 -12.51 10.08
C ASN A 46 7.82 -12.19 9.06
N ILE A 47 8.44 -13.20 8.46
CA ILE A 47 9.47 -13.01 7.43
C ILE A 47 8.85 -12.37 6.18
N ASN A 48 7.70 -12.84 5.74
CA ASN A 48 7.00 -12.30 4.59
C ASN A 48 6.60 -10.84 4.79
N GLU A 49 6.05 -10.48 5.95
CA GLU A 49 5.67 -9.09 6.25
C GLU A 49 6.86 -8.13 6.21
N ARG A 50 7.98 -8.50 6.81
CA ARG A 50 9.23 -7.72 6.76
C ARG A 50 9.76 -7.58 5.33
N THR A 51 9.70 -8.64 4.54
CA THR A 51 10.12 -8.65 3.15
C THR A 51 9.25 -7.71 2.33
N TRP A 52 7.92 -7.80 2.43
CA TRP A 52 7.01 -6.90 1.74
C TRP A 52 7.19 -5.44 2.14
N ASN A 53 7.40 -5.16 3.42
CA ASN A 53 7.67 -3.80 3.89
C ASN A 53 8.94 -3.22 3.28
N THR A 54 10.00 -4.04 3.16
CA THR A 54 11.27 -3.62 2.53
C THR A 54 11.10 -3.39 1.03
N GLN A 55 10.45 -4.31 0.33
CA GLN A 55 10.17 -4.21 -1.11
C GLN A 55 9.27 -3.01 -1.41
N ARG A 56 8.23 -2.78 -0.60
CA ARG A 56 7.32 -1.62 -0.72
C ARG A 56 8.07 -0.29 -0.60
N LYS A 57 8.97 -0.17 0.39
CA LYS A 57 9.82 1.02 0.54
C LYS A 57 10.76 1.21 -0.65
N ALA A 58 11.35 0.13 -1.16
CA ALA A 58 12.23 0.18 -2.34
C ALA A 58 11.47 0.56 -3.61
N PHE A 59 10.28 -0.01 -3.84
CA PHE A 59 9.41 0.35 -4.95
C PHE A 59 8.99 1.81 -4.88
N PHE A 60 8.52 2.26 -3.71
CA PHE A 60 8.16 3.66 -3.48
C PHE A 60 9.33 4.61 -3.78
N ALA A 61 10.53 4.32 -3.30
CA ALA A 61 11.69 5.14 -3.53
C ALA A 61 12.02 5.26 -5.03
N ARG A 62 11.91 4.17 -5.80
CA ARG A 62 12.13 4.17 -7.25
C ARG A 62 11.09 5.02 -7.99
N ILE A 63 9.81 4.86 -7.68
CA ILE A 63 8.74 5.68 -8.28
C ILE A 63 8.91 7.16 -7.90
N SER A 64 9.23 7.46 -6.64
CA SER A 64 9.45 8.82 -6.15
C SER A 64 10.64 9.51 -6.83
N GLN A 65 11.65 8.74 -7.25
CA GLN A 65 12.77 9.26 -8.04
C GLN A 65 12.44 9.37 -9.53
N ALA A 66 11.68 8.43 -10.08
CA ALA A 66 11.35 8.38 -11.49
C ALA A 66 10.41 9.53 -11.91
N ILE A 67 9.36 9.79 -11.14
CA ILE A 67 8.35 10.80 -11.49
C ILE A 67 8.95 12.21 -11.75
N PRO A 68 9.79 12.77 -10.87
CA PRO A 68 10.42 14.07 -11.13
C PRO A 68 11.35 14.07 -12.36
N LEU A 69 11.95 12.94 -12.70
CA LEU A 69 12.86 12.81 -13.86
C LEU A 69 12.12 12.77 -15.20
N MET A 70 10.82 12.57 -15.22
CA MET A 70 10.03 12.55 -16.46
C MET A 70 9.93 13.92 -17.15
N GLY A 71 10.24 15.00 -16.45
CA GLY A 71 10.12 16.37 -16.95
C GLY A 71 8.68 16.89 -17.00
N SER A 72 7.72 16.04 -17.37
CA SER A 72 6.29 16.36 -17.33
C SER A 72 5.49 15.09 -17.08
N ILE A 73 4.51 15.19 -16.17
CA ILE A 73 3.56 14.12 -15.91
C ILE A 73 2.29 14.26 -16.76
N ASN A 74 2.08 15.41 -17.37
CA ASN A 74 0.92 15.70 -18.21
C ASN A 74 1.24 15.59 -19.70
N GLY A 75 0.19 15.61 -20.54
CA GLY A 75 0.33 15.60 -21.99
C GLY A 75 0.28 14.22 -22.65
N TYR A 76 -0.02 13.17 -21.91
CA TYR A 76 -0.28 11.82 -22.45
C TYR A 76 -1.77 11.61 -22.67
N ALA A 77 -2.13 10.83 -23.69
CA ALA A 77 -3.52 10.58 -24.06
C ALA A 77 -4.22 9.57 -23.13
N ASN A 78 -3.48 8.59 -22.65
CA ASN A 78 -4.00 7.50 -21.80
C ASN A 78 -2.88 6.86 -20.96
N ALA A 79 -3.22 5.85 -20.16
CA ALA A 79 -2.27 5.15 -19.29
C ALA A 79 -1.15 4.45 -20.09
N GLU A 80 -1.47 3.81 -21.21
CA GLU A 80 -0.48 3.13 -22.06
C GLU A 80 0.53 4.10 -22.62
N THR A 81 0.09 5.23 -23.21
CA THR A 81 1.00 6.27 -23.74
C THR A 81 1.81 6.94 -22.63
N PHE A 82 1.25 7.07 -21.43
CA PHE A 82 1.98 7.54 -20.26
C PHE A 82 3.11 6.56 -19.88
N VAL A 83 2.82 5.26 -19.81
CA VAL A 83 3.82 4.25 -19.45
C VAL A 83 4.90 4.15 -20.55
N THR A 84 4.51 4.02 -21.82
CA THR A 84 5.44 3.86 -22.96
C THR A 84 6.24 5.10 -23.27
N GLY A 85 5.58 6.27 -23.29
CA GLY A 85 6.18 7.55 -23.68
C GLY A 85 6.87 8.31 -22.57
N GLY A 86 6.49 8.05 -21.33
CA GLY A 86 6.95 8.77 -20.13
C GLY A 86 7.74 7.90 -19.17
N LEU A 87 7.04 7.02 -18.48
CA LEU A 87 7.60 6.27 -17.34
C LEU A 87 8.73 5.32 -17.75
N SER A 88 8.63 4.68 -18.92
CA SER A 88 9.65 3.76 -19.44
C SER A 88 11.01 4.42 -19.73
N LYS A 89 11.05 5.74 -19.88
CA LYS A 89 12.30 6.48 -20.08
C LYS A 89 13.12 6.65 -18.80
N VAL A 90 12.47 6.59 -17.66
CA VAL A 90 13.06 6.87 -16.34
C VAL A 90 13.00 5.68 -15.38
N LEU A 91 12.14 4.72 -15.65
CA LEU A 91 11.99 3.47 -14.89
C LEU A 91 12.32 2.28 -15.81
N LYS A 92 13.11 1.35 -15.30
CA LYS A 92 13.40 0.10 -16.04
C LYS A 92 12.18 -0.81 -16.03
N ILE A 93 11.50 -0.89 -17.16
CA ILE A 93 10.30 -1.69 -17.39
C ILE A 93 10.68 -2.87 -18.30
N ASN A 94 10.23 -4.06 -17.95
CA ASN A 94 10.46 -5.30 -18.67
C ASN A 94 9.37 -5.55 -19.72
N ASN A 95 8.12 -5.31 -19.35
CA ASN A 95 6.96 -5.50 -20.22
C ASN A 95 5.91 -4.41 -19.99
N ILE A 96 5.17 -4.04 -21.06
CA ILE A 96 4.07 -3.07 -20.99
C ILE A 96 2.87 -3.71 -21.69
N CYS A 97 1.71 -3.67 -21.05
CA CYS A 97 0.49 -4.32 -21.48
C CYS A 97 -0.66 -3.30 -21.50
N ASP A 98 -1.49 -3.38 -22.52
CA ASP A 98 -2.74 -2.65 -22.61
C ASP A 98 -3.80 -3.25 -21.68
N ASN A 99 -5.00 -2.66 -21.70
CA ASN A 99 -6.10 -3.07 -20.83
C ASN A 99 -6.67 -4.47 -21.15
N GLU A 100 -6.45 -4.99 -22.36
CA GLU A 100 -6.94 -6.31 -22.77
C GLU A 100 -5.97 -7.43 -22.37
N HIS A 101 -4.68 -7.11 -22.17
CA HIS A 101 -3.60 -8.04 -21.94
C HIS A 101 -2.92 -7.89 -20.57
N LEU A 102 -3.63 -7.39 -19.55
CA LEU A 102 -3.07 -7.10 -18.21
C LEU A 102 -2.36 -8.32 -17.58
N THR A 103 -2.86 -9.53 -17.83
CA THR A 103 -2.28 -10.76 -17.29
C THR A 103 -0.87 -11.06 -17.83
N ASP A 104 -0.54 -10.58 -19.03
CA ASP A 104 0.77 -10.76 -19.65
C ASP A 104 1.86 -9.96 -18.93
N CYS A 105 1.46 -8.94 -18.17
CA CYS A 105 2.32 -8.19 -17.26
C CYS A 105 2.26 -8.70 -15.81
N GLY A 106 1.85 -9.94 -15.59
CA GLY A 106 1.81 -10.56 -14.27
C GLY A 106 0.70 -10.03 -13.35
N ILE A 107 -0.31 -9.36 -13.90
CA ILE A 107 -1.46 -8.91 -13.12
C ILE A 107 -2.41 -10.09 -12.86
N SER A 108 -2.72 -10.36 -11.61
CA SER A 108 -3.72 -11.36 -11.23
C SER A 108 -5.11 -10.91 -11.65
N SER A 109 -5.96 -11.84 -12.10
CA SER A 109 -7.36 -11.53 -12.46
C SER A 109 -8.24 -11.18 -11.25
N LYS A 110 -7.76 -11.49 -10.05
CA LYS A 110 -8.47 -11.22 -8.78
C LYS A 110 -7.50 -10.72 -7.73
N ILE A 111 -7.97 -9.78 -6.93
CA ILE A 111 -7.27 -9.24 -5.79
C ILE A 111 -8.09 -9.44 -4.51
N VAL A 112 -7.40 -9.58 -3.40
CA VAL A 112 -8.00 -9.61 -2.08
C VAL A 112 -7.91 -8.21 -1.49
N LYS A 113 -9.06 -7.63 -1.18
CA LYS A 113 -9.12 -6.30 -0.53
C LYS A 113 -8.56 -6.35 0.88
N LEU A 114 -8.32 -5.19 1.45
CA LEU A 114 -7.83 -5.09 2.83
C LEU A 114 -8.78 -5.74 3.84
N ASN A 115 -10.09 -5.67 3.61
CA ASN A 115 -11.11 -6.32 4.46
C ASN A 115 -11.20 -7.85 4.29
N GLY A 116 -10.38 -8.44 3.41
CA GLY A 116 -10.34 -9.87 3.14
C GLY A 116 -11.33 -10.37 2.09
N THR A 117 -12.19 -9.51 1.55
CA THR A 117 -13.08 -9.89 0.45
C THR A 117 -12.34 -9.86 -0.89
N THR A 118 -12.78 -10.69 -1.83
CA THR A 118 -12.17 -10.75 -3.16
C THR A 118 -12.95 -9.89 -4.15
N MET A 119 -12.23 -9.22 -5.04
CA MET A 119 -12.80 -8.51 -6.19
C MET A 119 -12.05 -8.88 -7.48
N SER A 120 -12.66 -8.63 -8.62
CA SER A 120 -11.95 -8.64 -9.90
C SER A 120 -10.91 -7.53 -9.91
N THR A 121 -9.80 -7.74 -10.57
CA THR A 121 -8.79 -6.69 -10.73
C THR A 121 -9.40 -5.52 -11.51
N PRO A 122 -9.25 -4.29 -11.00
CA PRO A 122 -9.82 -3.12 -11.65
C PRO A 122 -9.14 -2.85 -12.99
N THR A 123 -9.93 -2.61 -14.00
CA THR A 123 -9.50 -2.28 -15.37
C THR A 123 -9.79 -0.83 -15.71
N LYS A 124 -10.63 -0.16 -14.92
CA LYS A 124 -11.02 1.24 -15.07
C LYS A 124 -10.92 2.01 -13.77
N MET A 125 -10.77 3.32 -13.88
CA MET A 125 -10.67 4.21 -12.72
C MET A 125 -11.93 4.18 -11.84
N SER A 126 -13.12 4.05 -12.45
CA SER A 126 -14.38 3.95 -11.72
C SER A 126 -14.45 2.73 -10.78
N GLU A 127 -13.71 1.68 -11.09
CA GLU A 127 -13.65 0.46 -10.26
C GLU A 127 -12.77 0.64 -9.01
N LEU A 128 -11.91 1.68 -8.98
CA LEU A 128 -11.21 2.10 -7.77
C LEU A 128 -12.08 3.00 -6.89
N ASN A 129 -12.77 3.94 -7.50
CA ASN A 129 -13.77 4.79 -6.86
C ASN A 129 -14.65 5.47 -7.93
N PRO A 130 -15.93 5.06 -8.13
CA PRO A 130 -16.79 5.63 -9.14
C PRO A 130 -17.10 7.12 -8.94
N ARG A 131 -16.89 7.66 -7.73
CA ARG A 131 -17.14 9.07 -7.41
C ARG A 131 -16.14 10.03 -8.05
N ILE A 132 -14.93 9.56 -8.39
CA ILE A 132 -13.91 10.41 -8.99
C ILE A 132 -14.04 10.56 -10.50
N VAL A 133 -14.84 9.70 -11.13
CA VAL A 133 -15.11 9.77 -12.56
C VAL A 133 -16.19 10.81 -12.83
N ASN A 134 -15.88 11.75 -13.74
CA ASN A 134 -16.77 12.87 -14.10
C ASN A 134 -17.21 13.74 -12.89
N MET A 135 -16.44 13.72 -11.84
CA MET A 135 -16.71 14.52 -10.65
C MET A 135 -16.60 16.00 -11.01
N SER A 136 -17.65 16.76 -10.79
CA SER A 136 -17.59 18.22 -10.90
C SER A 136 -16.54 18.75 -9.92
N ALA A 137 -15.78 19.78 -10.34
CA ALA A 137 -14.84 20.43 -9.44
C ALA A 137 -15.56 20.86 -8.15
N ILE A 138 -15.11 20.34 -7.02
CA ILE A 138 -15.83 20.52 -5.77
C ILE A 138 -15.70 21.96 -5.31
N GLY A 139 -16.85 22.59 -5.18
CA GLY A 139 -17.23 23.69 -4.31
C GLY A 139 -16.32 24.90 -4.23
N GLU A 140 -16.90 26.01 -4.58
CA GLU A 140 -16.44 27.35 -4.26
C GLU A 140 -16.29 27.51 -2.73
N GLY A 141 -15.20 28.16 -2.32
CA GLY A 141 -15.15 28.87 -1.08
C GLY A 141 -14.11 28.43 -0.07
N GLY A 142 -13.29 29.39 0.31
CA GLY A 142 -12.52 29.40 1.54
C GLY A 142 -11.09 28.89 1.43
N GLU A 143 -10.37 29.09 2.49
CA GLU A 143 -8.95 28.82 2.77
C GLU A 143 -8.61 27.31 2.73
N ASN A 144 -8.84 26.61 1.59
CA ASN A 144 -8.75 25.16 1.57
C ASN A 144 -7.82 24.68 0.44
N ASP A 145 -6.93 23.75 0.77
CA ASP A 145 -6.26 22.95 -0.24
C ASP A 145 -7.30 22.09 -0.96
N ARG A 146 -7.40 22.24 -2.26
CA ARG A 146 -8.35 21.52 -3.07
C ARG A 146 -7.67 20.37 -3.76
N TYR A 147 -8.23 19.18 -3.56
CA TYR A 147 -7.92 18.01 -4.37
C TYR A 147 -8.96 17.92 -5.47
N SER A 148 -8.52 17.85 -6.71
CA SER A 148 -9.37 17.59 -7.86
C SER A 148 -9.11 16.18 -8.35
N TYR A 149 -10.15 15.37 -8.40
CA TYR A 149 -10.07 13.99 -8.87
C TYR A 149 -10.73 13.82 -10.23
N SER A 150 -11.44 14.86 -10.71
CA SER A 150 -12.23 14.79 -11.93
C SER A 150 -11.41 14.32 -13.12
N GLN A 151 -11.85 13.24 -13.72
CA GLN A 151 -11.23 12.60 -14.87
C GLN A 151 -12.25 11.74 -15.63
N PRO A 152 -11.97 11.44 -16.91
CA PRO A 152 -12.76 10.43 -17.63
C PRO A 152 -12.56 9.05 -17.01
N ASP A 153 -13.49 8.15 -17.25
CA ASP A 153 -13.35 6.74 -16.86
C ASP A 153 -12.38 6.04 -17.82
N SER A 154 -11.09 6.29 -17.61
CA SER A 154 -10.02 5.79 -18.47
C SER A 154 -9.66 4.34 -18.12
N ASP A 155 -9.30 3.60 -19.17
CA ASP A 155 -8.77 2.25 -19.04
C ASP A 155 -7.40 2.25 -18.39
N ALA A 156 -7.11 1.18 -17.64
CA ALA A 156 -5.80 0.92 -17.08
C ALA A 156 -4.82 0.46 -18.15
N ALA A 157 -3.53 0.64 -17.90
CA ALA A 157 -2.46 -0.11 -18.54
C ALA A 157 -1.65 -0.81 -17.48
N ALA A 158 -0.95 -1.89 -17.83
CA ALA A 158 -0.08 -2.57 -16.90
C ALA A 158 1.38 -2.51 -17.36
N PHE A 159 2.28 -2.65 -16.40
CA PHE A 159 3.69 -2.88 -16.71
C PHE A 159 4.35 -3.76 -15.65
N GLU A 160 5.36 -4.51 -16.09
CA GLU A 160 6.23 -5.27 -15.21
C GLU A 160 7.59 -4.59 -15.12
N THR A 161 8.09 -4.41 -13.90
CA THR A 161 9.44 -3.88 -13.69
C THR A 161 10.48 -4.98 -13.82
N VAL A 162 11.74 -4.61 -14.06
CA VAL A 162 12.87 -5.58 -14.09
C VAL A 162 13.09 -6.31 -12.75
N ASN A 163 12.47 -5.86 -11.67
CA ASN A 163 12.53 -6.52 -10.36
C ASN A 163 11.37 -7.48 -10.13
N GLY A 164 10.45 -7.62 -11.10
CA GLY A 164 9.31 -8.52 -11.03
C GLY A 164 8.09 -7.97 -10.29
N GLU A 165 8.04 -6.66 -10.04
CA GLU A 165 6.79 -6.04 -9.60
C GLU A 165 5.87 -5.83 -10.81
N SER A 166 4.59 -6.15 -10.64
CA SER A 166 3.53 -5.88 -11.60
C SER A 166 2.72 -4.66 -11.16
N VAL A 167 2.43 -3.76 -12.07
CA VAL A 167 1.81 -2.47 -11.74
C VAL A 167 0.69 -2.15 -12.72
N LEU A 168 -0.49 -1.83 -12.18
CA LEU A 168 -1.58 -1.21 -12.92
C LEU A 168 -1.44 0.31 -12.81
N ALA A 169 -1.48 0.98 -13.94
CA ALA A 169 -1.44 2.43 -14.06
C ALA A 169 -2.79 2.97 -14.53
N PHE A 170 -3.35 3.91 -13.79
CA PHE A 170 -4.56 4.65 -14.11
C PHE A 170 -4.16 6.11 -14.30
N TYR A 171 -4.22 6.59 -15.52
CA TYR A 171 -3.75 7.92 -15.86
C TYR A 171 -4.90 8.87 -16.18
N ASN A 172 -4.82 10.08 -15.64
CA ASN A 172 -5.75 11.15 -15.93
C ASN A 172 -5.22 12.02 -17.09
N PRO A 173 -5.78 11.95 -18.31
CA PRO A 173 -5.34 12.76 -19.43
C PRO A 173 -5.57 14.27 -19.21
N ASN A 174 -6.49 14.63 -18.31
CA ASN A 174 -6.78 16.00 -17.91
C ASN A 174 -5.92 16.45 -16.71
N CYS A 175 -4.74 15.90 -16.55
CA CYS A 175 -3.79 16.22 -15.48
C CYS A 175 -3.13 17.61 -15.72
N THR A 176 -3.94 18.63 -15.83
CA THR A 176 -3.47 20.02 -15.79
C THR A 176 -4.22 20.72 -14.66
N PRO A 177 -3.55 21.53 -13.82
CA PRO A 177 -4.27 22.30 -12.83
C PRO A 177 -5.20 23.25 -13.57
N ASP A 178 -6.48 23.18 -13.27
CA ASP A 178 -7.36 24.27 -13.67
C ASP A 178 -6.88 25.51 -12.92
N LEU A 179 -6.47 26.52 -13.66
CA LEU A 179 -6.13 27.82 -13.10
C LEU A 179 -7.41 28.38 -12.49
N LEU A 180 -7.65 28.05 -11.21
CA LEU A 180 -8.71 28.69 -10.46
C LEU A 180 -8.39 30.18 -10.41
N SER A 181 -9.39 30.98 -10.71
CA SER A 181 -9.39 32.44 -10.83
C SER A 181 -8.31 33.14 -9.99
N THR A 182 -7.67 34.10 -10.56
CA THR A 182 -6.48 34.84 -10.16
C THR A 182 -6.47 35.48 -8.74
N ASN A 183 -7.45 35.22 -7.92
CA ASN A 183 -7.63 35.88 -6.63
C ASN A 183 -7.30 35.02 -5.38
N TYR A 184 -6.89 33.77 -5.50
CA TYR A 184 -6.59 32.93 -4.34
C TYR A 184 -5.29 32.16 -4.50
N PHE A 185 -4.42 32.27 -3.53
CA PHE A 185 -3.10 31.64 -3.40
C PHE A 185 -3.16 30.12 -3.11
N TYR A 186 -4.19 29.40 -3.54
CA TYR A 186 -4.39 27.99 -3.19
C TYR A 186 -4.10 27.10 -4.38
N TYR A 187 -3.09 26.27 -4.22
CA TYR A 187 -2.74 25.26 -5.20
C TYR A 187 -3.79 24.14 -5.21
N GLN A 188 -4.46 24.00 -6.32
CA GLN A 188 -5.28 22.82 -6.56
C GLN A 188 -4.35 21.65 -6.90
N LYS A 189 -4.42 20.58 -6.11
CA LYS A 189 -3.74 19.33 -6.40
C LYS A 189 -4.67 18.44 -7.22
N LYS A 190 -4.32 18.19 -8.48
CA LYS A 190 -5.11 17.35 -9.38
C LYS A 190 -4.54 15.94 -9.43
N LEU A 191 -5.38 14.92 -9.30
CA LEU A 191 -4.98 13.53 -9.48
C LEU A 191 -4.50 13.32 -10.92
N CYS A 192 -3.28 12.87 -11.10
CA CYS A 192 -2.68 12.61 -12.40
C CYS A 192 -2.48 11.14 -12.68
N LEU A 193 -2.04 10.42 -11.69
CA LEU A 193 -1.70 9.02 -11.83
C LEU A 193 -2.07 8.28 -10.53
N ASN A 194 -2.66 7.11 -10.68
CA ASN A 194 -2.80 6.16 -9.60
C ASN A 194 -2.18 4.83 -10.04
N LEU A 195 -1.30 4.31 -9.22
CA LEU A 195 -0.64 3.02 -9.44
C LEU A 195 -1.13 2.03 -8.41
N VAL A 196 -1.60 0.86 -8.86
CA VAL A 196 -1.84 -0.30 -7.98
C VAL A 196 -0.76 -1.31 -8.31
N TYR A 197 0.07 -1.62 -7.33
CA TYR A 197 1.24 -2.48 -7.53
C TYR A 197 1.11 -3.79 -6.76
N ASP A 198 1.73 -4.82 -7.33
CA ASP A 198 1.96 -6.13 -6.74
C ASP A 198 3.46 -6.38 -6.71
N LEU A 199 4.02 -6.64 -5.53
CA LEU A 199 5.47 -6.74 -5.31
C LEU A 199 6.08 -8.04 -5.84
N ASN A 200 5.26 -9.05 -6.09
CA ASN A 200 5.70 -10.39 -6.52
C ASN A 200 4.95 -10.90 -7.77
N GLY A 201 4.22 -10.02 -8.44
CA GLY A 201 3.42 -10.32 -9.62
C GLY A 201 2.25 -11.25 -9.29
N SER A 202 1.87 -12.11 -10.23
CA SER A 202 0.73 -13.03 -10.06
C SER A 202 0.90 -14.09 -8.95
N LYS A 203 2.04 -14.12 -8.28
CA LYS A 203 2.30 -15.03 -7.16
C LYS A 203 1.56 -14.50 -5.92
N GLY A 204 0.58 -15.24 -5.43
CA GLY A 204 -0.20 -14.82 -4.26
C GLY A 204 0.63 -14.41 -3.03
N PRO A 205 0.00 -13.74 -2.09
CA PRO A 205 -1.45 -13.77 -1.82
C PRO A 205 -2.30 -12.73 -2.57
N ASN A 206 -1.73 -11.84 -3.40
CA ASN A 206 -2.40 -10.77 -4.15
C ASN A 206 -3.36 -9.96 -3.25
N THR A 207 -2.88 -9.53 -2.11
CA THR A 207 -3.69 -8.94 -1.05
C THR A 207 -3.24 -7.51 -0.76
N ILE A 208 -4.18 -6.58 -0.81
CA ILE A 208 -3.94 -5.18 -0.43
C ILE A 208 -3.47 -5.14 1.03
N GLY A 209 -2.37 -4.44 1.23
CA GLY A 209 -1.73 -4.34 2.54
C GLY A 209 -0.70 -5.42 2.85
N LYS A 210 -0.60 -6.47 2.03
CA LYS A 210 0.47 -7.47 2.10
C LYS A 210 1.46 -7.25 0.96
N ASP A 211 1.37 -8.01 -0.10
CA ASP A 211 2.18 -7.89 -1.32
C ASP A 211 1.67 -6.81 -2.27
N MET A 212 0.41 -6.43 -2.18
CA MET A 212 -0.19 -5.37 -2.99
C MET A 212 -0.36 -4.05 -2.23
N GLY A 213 -0.29 -2.95 -2.98
CA GLY A 213 -0.56 -1.61 -2.47
C GLY A 213 -0.87 -0.63 -3.59
N TYR A 214 -0.95 0.65 -3.25
CA TYR A 214 -1.24 1.69 -4.23
C TYR A 214 -0.43 2.96 -3.96
N LEU A 215 -0.24 3.78 -5.00
CA LEU A 215 0.38 5.10 -4.96
C LEU A 215 -0.47 6.05 -5.77
N SER A 216 -0.79 7.21 -5.22
CA SER A 216 -1.48 8.27 -5.95
C SER A 216 -0.56 9.47 -6.11
N ILE A 217 -0.53 10.03 -7.32
CA ILE A 217 0.34 11.15 -7.68
C ILE A 217 -0.54 12.30 -8.13
N PHE A 218 -0.39 13.42 -7.43
CA PHE A 218 -1.13 14.65 -7.69
C PHE A 218 -0.19 15.70 -8.30
N TYR A 219 -0.73 16.52 -9.20
CA TYR A 219 -0.01 17.67 -9.75
C TYR A 219 -0.43 18.94 -9.00
N PRO A 220 0.46 19.90 -8.73
CA PRO A 220 1.90 19.86 -8.97
C PRO A 220 2.59 18.76 -8.13
N THR A 221 3.56 18.10 -8.78
CA THR A 221 4.21 16.92 -8.21
C THR A 221 5.40 17.31 -7.35
N ASP A 222 5.16 17.74 -6.14
CA ASP A 222 6.25 17.89 -5.17
C ASP A 222 6.60 16.59 -4.49
N SER A 223 5.69 15.63 -4.52
CA SER A 223 5.89 14.31 -3.89
C SER A 223 4.95 13.25 -4.46
N VAL A 224 5.48 12.06 -4.67
CA VAL A 224 4.67 10.84 -4.83
C VAL A 224 4.04 10.52 -3.49
N ILE A 225 2.72 10.47 -3.44
CA ILE A 225 2.01 10.14 -2.23
C ILE A 225 1.86 8.63 -2.15
N ALA A 226 2.73 7.99 -1.38
CA ALA A 226 2.49 6.63 -0.94
C ALA A 226 1.42 6.66 0.13
N ALA A 227 0.32 6.00 -0.09
CA ALA A 227 -0.52 5.62 1.02
C ALA A 227 0.16 4.44 1.72
N PRO A 228 0.61 4.58 2.98
CA PRO A 228 1.04 3.44 3.76
C PRO A 228 -0.14 2.48 3.90
N VAL A 229 0.13 1.23 4.22
CA VAL A 229 -0.90 0.20 4.40
C VAL A 229 -1.93 0.72 5.38
N PRO A 230 -3.16 0.99 4.96
CA PRO A 230 -4.16 1.46 5.88
C PRO A 230 -4.63 0.29 6.74
N LEU A 231 -4.45 0.40 8.04
CA LEU A 231 -5.29 -0.33 8.97
C LEU A 231 -6.67 0.31 8.91
N MET A 232 -7.60 -0.39 8.27
CA MET A 232 -8.93 0.11 8.00
C MET A 232 -9.88 -0.20 9.15
N ARG A 233 -9.61 0.33 10.33
CA ARG A 233 -10.67 0.44 11.31
C ARG A 233 -10.97 1.90 11.56
N ASN A 234 -12.22 2.25 11.31
CA ASN A 234 -12.80 3.40 11.96
C ASN A 234 -12.81 3.10 13.45
N LEU A 235 -12.26 4.00 14.23
CA LEU A 235 -12.48 3.94 15.65
C LEU A 235 -13.98 4.15 15.88
N SER A 236 -14.57 3.37 16.76
CA SER A 236 -16.02 3.38 17.04
C SER A 236 -16.51 4.69 17.70
N ALA A 237 -15.58 5.49 18.24
CA ALA A 237 -15.86 6.76 18.88
C ALA A 237 -15.30 7.94 18.06
N GLN A 238 -15.86 9.11 18.27
CA GLN A 238 -15.31 10.36 17.77
C GLN A 238 -14.31 10.96 18.78
N TYR A 239 -13.25 11.55 18.26
CA TYR A 239 -12.15 12.10 19.05
C TYR A 239 -11.86 13.54 18.67
N LYS A 240 -11.36 14.33 19.62
CA LYS A 240 -10.70 15.60 19.28
C LYS A 240 -9.42 15.32 18.50
N GLN A 241 -9.01 16.25 17.65
CA GLN A 241 -7.82 16.05 16.83
C GLN A 241 -6.55 15.80 17.68
N SER A 242 -6.45 16.43 18.83
CA SER A 242 -5.32 16.23 19.77
C SER A 242 -5.28 14.84 20.40
N GLU A 243 -6.40 14.13 20.46
CA GLU A 243 -6.56 12.80 21.06
C GLU A 243 -6.44 11.69 19.99
N ALA A 244 -6.66 12.03 18.71
CA ALA A 244 -6.72 11.09 17.60
C ALA A 244 -5.45 10.23 17.46
N GLY A 245 -4.28 10.82 17.65
CA GLY A 245 -2.99 10.12 17.58
C GLY A 245 -2.84 9.05 18.66
N ALA A 246 -3.21 9.38 19.91
CA ALA A 246 -3.19 8.46 21.04
C ALA A 246 -4.18 7.31 20.82
N ALA A 247 -5.40 7.61 20.34
CA ALA A 247 -6.42 6.62 20.04
C ALA A 247 -5.97 5.61 18.97
N CYS A 248 -5.26 6.05 17.93
CA CYS A 248 -4.67 5.13 16.96
C CYS A 248 -3.59 4.24 17.59
N THR A 249 -2.70 4.82 18.40
CA THR A 249 -1.60 4.08 19.03
C THR A 249 -2.11 3.07 20.09
N GLU A 250 -3.20 3.38 20.78
CA GLU A 250 -3.87 2.46 21.71
C GLU A 250 -4.49 1.27 20.96
N PHE A 251 -5.01 1.53 19.78
CA PHE A 251 -5.57 0.48 18.92
C PHE A 251 -4.49 -0.48 18.38
N ASP A 252 -3.38 0.07 17.88
CA ASP A 252 -2.19 -0.65 17.41
C ASP A 252 -0.98 0.27 17.57
N SER A 253 0.05 -0.18 18.30
CA SER A 253 1.24 0.60 18.62
C SER A 253 2.00 1.11 17.39
N GLU A 254 1.84 0.44 16.24
CA GLU A 254 2.43 0.85 14.95
C GLU A 254 1.50 1.74 14.12
N SER A 255 0.31 2.08 14.62
CA SER A 255 -0.64 2.88 13.86
C SER A 255 -0.57 4.37 14.18
N ARG A 256 -1.04 5.17 13.23
CA ARG A 256 -1.13 6.62 13.33
C ARG A 256 -2.31 7.18 12.54
N VAL A 257 -2.64 8.43 12.77
CA VAL A 257 -3.59 9.17 11.94
C VAL A 257 -2.95 9.52 10.60
N PRO A 258 -3.61 9.30 9.45
CA PRO A 258 -3.12 9.71 8.15
C PRO A 258 -3.02 11.24 8.04
N ASN A 259 -2.09 11.71 7.24
CA ASN A 259 -2.10 13.11 6.83
C ASN A 259 -3.17 13.36 5.75
N ARG A 260 -3.35 14.62 5.32
CA ARG A 260 -4.37 14.97 4.32
C ARG A 260 -4.09 14.36 2.95
N GLU A 261 -2.82 14.25 2.56
CA GLU A 261 -2.39 13.67 1.30
C GLU A 261 -2.66 12.15 1.28
N GLU A 262 -2.37 11.48 2.37
CA GLU A 262 -2.66 10.06 2.55
C GLU A 262 -4.16 9.78 2.53
N MET A 263 -4.97 10.67 3.12
CA MET A 263 -6.43 10.57 3.02
C MET A 263 -6.94 10.75 1.59
N ALA A 264 -6.34 11.65 0.82
CA ALA A 264 -6.67 11.81 -0.59
C ALA A 264 -6.34 10.56 -1.42
N ALA A 265 -5.16 9.96 -1.21
CA ALA A 265 -4.78 8.70 -1.87
C ALA A 265 -5.70 7.53 -1.45
N LEU A 266 -6.10 7.50 -0.19
CA LEU A 266 -7.04 6.53 0.34
C LEU A 266 -8.43 6.68 -0.32
N PHE A 267 -8.90 7.91 -0.51
CA PHE A 267 -10.15 8.20 -1.19
C PHE A 267 -10.14 7.71 -2.65
N VAL A 268 -9.05 7.91 -3.38
CA VAL A 268 -8.90 7.40 -4.75
C VAL A 268 -9.05 5.89 -4.82
N ASN A 269 -8.52 5.16 -3.84
CA ASN A 269 -8.45 3.71 -3.82
C ASN A 269 -9.49 3.06 -2.89
N LEU A 270 -10.62 3.72 -2.69
CA LEU A 270 -11.60 3.34 -1.66
C LEU A 270 -12.10 1.89 -1.82
N PHE A 271 -12.33 1.44 -3.07
CA PHE A 271 -12.87 0.10 -3.35
C PHE A 271 -11.85 -1.03 -3.19
N LEU A 272 -10.54 -0.73 -3.26
CA LEU A 272 -9.48 -1.69 -2.91
C LEU A 272 -9.44 -1.99 -1.41
N ILE A 273 -9.98 -1.10 -0.63
CA ILE A 273 -9.89 -1.10 0.81
C ILE A 273 -11.14 -1.69 1.43
N ASP A 274 -12.30 -1.24 0.96
CA ASP A 274 -13.60 -1.63 1.51
C ASP A 274 -14.62 -1.85 0.39
N ASN A 275 -15.74 -2.50 0.69
CA ASN A 275 -16.81 -2.76 -0.30
C ASN A 275 -17.59 -1.51 -0.73
N GLY A 276 -17.13 -0.32 -0.36
CA GLY A 276 -17.78 0.95 -0.74
C GLY A 276 -19.19 1.15 -0.14
N GLY A 277 -19.63 0.27 0.72
CA GLY A 277 -21.02 0.13 1.09
C GLY A 277 -21.41 0.39 2.52
N GLU A 278 -20.48 0.60 3.45
CA GLU A 278 -20.92 0.78 4.83
C GLU A 278 -20.17 1.88 5.58
N THR A 279 -20.90 2.86 6.05
CA THR A 279 -20.58 3.80 7.14
C THR A 279 -19.42 4.78 6.97
N VAL A 280 -18.61 4.63 5.93
CA VAL A 280 -17.41 5.45 5.70
C VAL A 280 -17.73 6.73 4.93
N LEU A 281 -18.86 6.75 4.22
CA LEU A 281 -19.07 7.67 3.11
C LEU A 281 -19.55 9.06 3.52
N ASP A 282 -20.24 9.21 4.63
CA ASP A 282 -20.82 10.49 5.06
C ASP A 282 -20.07 11.14 6.23
N ALA A 283 -18.88 10.61 6.55
CA ALA A 283 -18.17 11.01 7.73
C ALA A 283 -17.01 11.96 7.46
N LEU A 284 -16.83 12.88 8.40
CA LEU A 284 -15.66 13.75 8.51
C LEU A 284 -14.61 13.07 9.36
N TYR A 285 -13.37 13.03 8.86
CA TYR A 285 -12.25 12.39 9.52
C TYR A 285 -11.15 13.40 9.83
N TRP A 286 -10.61 13.37 11.04
CA TRP A 286 -9.39 14.08 11.35
C TRP A 286 -8.21 13.57 10.55
N THR A 287 -7.35 14.49 10.14
CA THR A 287 -6.00 14.17 9.64
C THR A 287 -4.96 14.57 10.68
N SER A 288 -3.74 14.06 10.53
CA SER A 288 -2.60 14.49 11.34
C SER A 288 -2.06 15.87 10.95
N SER A 289 -2.48 16.40 9.80
CA SER A 289 -2.04 17.71 9.29
C SER A 289 -2.63 18.84 10.12
N VAL A 290 -1.76 19.66 10.72
CA VAL A 290 -2.11 20.77 11.61
C VAL A 290 -1.75 22.08 10.94
N ILE A 291 -2.60 23.10 11.08
CA ILE A 291 -2.35 24.46 10.60
C ILE A 291 -1.89 25.37 11.73
N SER A 292 -2.55 25.26 12.88
CA SER A 292 -2.26 26.09 14.05
C SER A 292 -2.56 25.33 15.35
N SER A 293 -2.32 25.97 16.48
CA SER A 293 -2.69 25.40 17.77
C SER A 293 -4.19 25.11 17.91
N THR A 294 -5.03 25.81 17.14
CA THR A 294 -6.50 25.71 17.23
C THR A 294 -7.15 25.03 16.02
N LYS A 295 -6.47 24.95 14.88
CA LYS A 295 -7.03 24.43 13.63
C LYS A 295 -6.19 23.28 13.06
N ALA A 296 -6.86 22.25 12.55
CA ALA A 296 -6.25 21.13 11.84
C ALA A 296 -7.09 20.76 10.60
N TRP A 297 -6.48 20.04 9.71
CA TRP A 297 -7.15 19.53 8.54
C TRP A 297 -8.04 18.34 8.89
N TYR A 298 -9.25 18.33 8.32
CA TYR A 298 -10.13 17.18 8.28
C TYR A 298 -10.46 16.84 6.83
N PHE A 299 -10.89 15.62 6.60
CA PHE A 299 -11.21 15.08 5.30
C PHE A 299 -12.65 14.59 5.26
N TRP A 300 -13.39 15.01 4.26
CA TRP A 300 -14.74 14.55 4.03
C TRP A 300 -14.72 13.46 2.94
N VAL A 301 -14.92 12.20 3.35
CA VAL A 301 -14.76 11.05 2.46
C VAL A 301 -15.86 10.96 1.40
N GLU A 302 -17.02 11.53 1.63
CA GLU A 302 -18.09 11.57 0.63
C GLU A 302 -17.66 12.33 -0.63
N THR A 303 -16.97 13.44 -0.47
CA THR A 303 -16.63 14.37 -1.53
C THR A 303 -15.15 14.39 -1.90
N GLY A 304 -14.29 13.70 -1.14
CA GLY A 304 -12.84 13.79 -1.30
C GLY A 304 -12.23 15.13 -0.88
N TYR A 305 -12.97 15.92 -0.13
CA TYR A 305 -12.61 17.31 0.20
C TYR A 305 -11.86 17.41 1.52
N ALA A 306 -10.73 18.11 1.49
CA ALA A 306 -9.97 18.45 2.69
C ALA A 306 -10.25 19.91 3.10
N ASN A 307 -10.53 20.13 4.38
CA ASN A 307 -10.84 21.45 4.92
C ASN A 307 -10.20 21.65 6.31
N CYS A 308 -10.01 22.91 6.71
CA CYS A 308 -9.41 23.29 7.98
C CYS A 308 -10.26 24.27 8.81
N SER A 309 -11.52 24.46 8.44
CA SER A 309 -12.39 25.46 9.08
C SER A 309 -12.79 25.12 10.51
N ARG A 310 -12.70 23.85 10.91
CA ARG A 310 -13.19 23.38 12.21
C ARG A 310 -12.11 23.42 13.30
N PRO A 311 -12.49 23.75 14.54
CA PRO A 311 -11.55 23.76 15.65
C PRO A 311 -11.12 22.34 16.03
N ARG A 312 -9.87 22.18 16.44
CA ARG A 312 -9.27 20.88 16.86
C ARG A 312 -9.99 20.23 18.06
N THR A 313 -10.75 21.00 18.78
CA THR A 313 -11.55 20.53 19.94
C THR A 313 -12.87 19.86 19.54
N GLN A 314 -13.28 19.98 18.27
CA GLN A 314 -14.50 19.34 17.79
C GLN A 314 -14.27 17.82 17.64
N PRO A 315 -15.14 16.96 18.20
CA PRO A 315 -15.05 15.53 17.97
C PRO A 315 -15.39 15.16 16.52
N MET A 316 -14.56 14.31 15.90
CA MET A 316 -14.78 13.72 14.56
C MET A 316 -14.30 12.29 14.52
N ASN A 317 -14.65 11.59 13.46
CA ASN A 317 -14.17 10.23 13.25
C ASN A 317 -12.63 10.21 13.05
N VAL A 318 -12.04 9.11 13.42
CA VAL A 318 -10.61 8.87 13.25
C VAL A 318 -10.42 7.55 12.52
N ARG A 319 -9.57 7.59 11.51
CA ARG A 319 -9.11 6.43 10.78
C ARG A 319 -7.63 6.28 11.04
N CYS A 320 -7.21 5.06 11.33
CA CYS A 320 -5.82 4.78 11.61
C CYS A 320 -5.16 4.05 10.43
N ILE A 321 -3.91 4.36 10.18
CA ILE A 321 -3.07 3.68 9.18
C ILE A 321 -1.80 3.15 9.83
N LYS A 322 -1.26 2.05 9.32
CA LYS A 322 0.04 1.52 9.77
C LYS A 322 1.19 2.46 9.38
N ARG A 323 2.25 2.46 10.18
CA ARG A 323 3.50 3.22 9.92
C ARG A 323 4.38 2.55 8.87
#